data_23d308192b5e09ed44cb0a31782ee44f
#
_entry.id   23d308192b5e09ed44cb0a31782ee44f
#
_cell.length_a   1.000
_cell.length_b   1.000
_cell.length_c   1.000
_cell.angle_alpha   90.00
_cell.angle_beta   90.00
_cell.angle_gamma   90.00
#
_symmetry.space_group_name_H-M   'P 1'
#
loop_
_entity.id
_entity.type
_entity.pdbx_description
1 polymer ?
#
loop_
_entity_poly.entity_id
_entity_poly.type
_entity_poly.pdbx_seq_one_letter_code
_entity_poly.pdbx_strand_id
1 'polypeptide(L)'
;MHGCEHIVLTCSGTAAVELALRGLRIGPGDEVILSAYDFEGNFKNVLAVGAKPVLVDVDPVSGQLDTNQLEAARSLHTKAIIASHLHGGVVAMPAVRAFADQHQIAVLEDACQMPGAIVHGRIAGTWGDVGVLSFGGSKLLTAGRGGALVTRDAEIVQRIRVQTQRGNDAYPLSELQAAVLVPQLDRLAERNQLRAENVSRLLGLLSDVTGLRCFVEAAGSGKSRRAQPDDSQPGYFKLGFWFEAASFGCSRDDFACAMRAAGVAFDLGFRALHRTHARGRFRAVNGLPHATRADEAILVLHHPVLLGTDEDLRAIREAINVGELLRDSD
;
A
#
# COMPACT_ATOMS: atom_id res chain seq x y z
N MET A 1 8.41 -3.42 -18.77
CA MET A 1 8.10 -3.92 -17.45
C MET A 1 6.58 -3.94 -17.17
N HIS A 2 5.87 -2.82 -17.20
CA HIS A 2 4.44 -2.77 -16.86
C HIS A 2 3.49 -3.07 -18.02
N GLY A 3 3.95 -3.18 -19.27
CA GLY A 3 3.09 -3.40 -20.44
C GLY A 3 2.07 -2.27 -20.69
N CYS A 4 2.28 -1.09 -20.09
CA CYS A 4 1.51 0.10 -20.36
C CYS A 4 2.19 0.91 -21.48
N GLU A 5 1.38 1.50 -22.36
CA GLU A 5 1.88 2.26 -23.51
C GLU A 5 2.46 3.61 -23.09
N HIS A 6 1.97 4.17 -21.99
CA HIS A 6 2.34 5.50 -21.56
C HIS A 6 2.85 5.51 -20.12
N ILE A 7 3.97 6.20 -19.92
CA ILE A 7 4.59 6.45 -18.62
C ILE A 7 4.90 7.94 -18.52
N VAL A 8 4.54 8.55 -17.37
CA VAL A 8 4.95 9.90 -17.01
C VAL A 8 5.77 9.84 -15.74
N LEU A 9 7.02 10.25 -15.79
CA LEU A 9 7.92 10.31 -14.64
C LEU A 9 7.65 11.59 -13.85
N THR A 10 7.74 11.51 -12.52
CA THR A 10 7.43 12.60 -11.61
C THR A 10 8.44 12.69 -10.47
N CYS A 11 8.51 13.84 -9.79
CA CYS A 11 9.42 14.08 -8.67
C CYS A 11 9.07 13.27 -7.41
N SER A 12 7.89 12.66 -7.32
CA SER A 12 7.46 11.81 -6.20
C SER A 12 6.20 11.00 -6.55
N GLY A 13 5.95 9.90 -5.81
CA GLY A 13 4.67 9.19 -5.90
C GLY A 13 3.47 10.06 -5.52
N THR A 14 3.64 10.98 -4.56
CA THR A 14 2.59 11.95 -4.18
C THR A 14 2.23 12.87 -5.34
N ALA A 15 3.22 13.40 -6.07
CA ALA A 15 2.97 14.19 -7.28
C ALA A 15 2.31 13.35 -8.38
N ALA A 16 2.70 12.05 -8.51
CA ALA A 16 2.07 11.14 -9.47
C ALA A 16 0.58 10.93 -9.15
N VAL A 17 0.19 10.75 -7.88
CA VAL A 17 -1.23 10.62 -7.47
C VAL A 17 -2.00 11.91 -7.78
N GLU A 18 -1.45 13.08 -7.45
CA GLU A 18 -2.11 14.35 -7.74
C GLU A 18 -2.33 14.54 -9.25
N LEU A 19 -1.29 14.31 -10.06
CA LEU A 19 -1.38 14.41 -11.51
C LEU A 19 -2.33 13.36 -12.11
N ALA A 20 -2.38 12.14 -11.56
CA ALA A 20 -3.33 11.12 -11.97
C ALA A 20 -4.78 11.59 -11.74
N LEU A 21 -5.09 12.13 -10.54
CA LEU A 21 -6.42 12.69 -10.24
C LEU A 21 -6.80 13.80 -11.23
N ARG A 22 -5.88 14.73 -11.51
CA ARG A 22 -6.08 15.79 -12.50
C ARG A 22 -6.25 15.24 -13.91
N GLY A 23 -5.47 14.25 -14.32
CA GLY A 23 -5.59 13.55 -15.60
C GLY A 23 -6.94 12.85 -15.76
N LEU A 24 -7.49 12.32 -14.67
CA LEU A 24 -8.83 11.74 -14.57
C LEU A 24 -9.94 12.79 -14.49
N ARG A 25 -9.62 14.09 -14.55
CA ARG A 25 -10.53 15.24 -14.45
C ARG A 25 -11.25 15.35 -13.10
N ILE A 26 -10.63 14.86 -12.04
CA ILE A 26 -11.16 14.98 -10.68
C ILE A 26 -10.91 16.39 -10.15
N GLY A 27 -11.94 16.99 -9.58
CA GLY A 27 -11.88 18.39 -9.11
C GLY A 27 -12.99 18.77 -8.13
N PRO A 28 -13.25 20.07 -7.96
CA PRO A 28 -14.27 20.58 -7.05
C PRO A 28 -15.65 20.04 -7.36
N GLY A 29 -16.34 19.55 -6.32
CA GLY A 29 -17.67 18.92 -6.43
C GLY A 29 -17.64 17.42 -6.62
N ASP A 30 -16.49 16.84 -6.96
CA ASP A 30 -16.33 15.38 -7.08
C ASP A 30 -16.03 14.71 -5.75
N GLU A 31 -16.39 13.43 -5.64
CA GLU A 31 -16.05 12.55 -4.54
C GLU A 31 -15.09 11.47 -5.02
N VAL A 32 -14.09 11.15 -4.16
CA VAL A 32 -13.14 10.07 -4.39
C VAL A 32 -13.21 9.09 -3.22
N ILE A 33 -13.53 7.82 -3.51
CA ILE A 33 -13.54 6.76 -2.50
C ILE A 33 -12.10 6.28 -2.26
N LEU A 34 -11.73 6.13 -0.99
CA LEU A 34 -10.48 5.50 -0.56
C LEU A 34 -10.66 4.85 0.81
N SER A 35 -9.73 3.96 1.16
CA SER A 35 -9.72 3.34 2.48
C SER A 35 -9.50 4.36 3.59
N ALA A 36 -10.16 4.17 4.75
CA ALA A 36 -9.94 4.97 5.95
C ALA A 36 -8.58 4.67 6.63
N TYR A 37 -7.93 3.57 6.26
CA TYR A 37 -6.56 3.25 6.60
C TYR A 37 -5.75 3.21 5.31
N ASP A 38 -5.09 4.30 5.00
CA ASP A 38 -4.32 4.49 3.77
C ASP A 38 -3.14 5.45 4.02
N PHE A 39 -2.26 5.57 3.03
CA PHE A 39 -1.23 6.59 3.04
C PHE A 39 -1.87 7.99 3.04
N GLU A 40 -1.53 8.78 4.04
CA GLU A 40 -2.13 10.12 4.25
C GLU A 40 -2.00 11.04 3.02
N GLY A 41 -0.95 10.84 2.21
CA GLY A 41 -0.75 11.59 0.97
C GLY A 41 -1.89 11.43 -0.03
N ASN A 42 -2.52 10.26 -0.10
CA ASN A 42 -3.66 10.01 -1.00
C ASN A 42 -4.86 10.88 -0.60
N PHE A 43 -5.19 10.91 0.68
CA PHE A 43 -6.23 11.78 1.21
C PHE A 43 -5.95 13.27 0.95
N LYS A 44 -4.72 13.70 1.21
CA LYS A 44 -4.29 15.10 0.98
C LYS A 44 -4.34 15.47 -0.50
N ASN A 45 -4.01 14.55 -1.39
CA ASN A 45 -4.08 14.78 -2.83
C ASN A 45 -5.52 14.94 -3.33
N VAL A 46 -6.48 14.16 -2.79
CA VAL A 46 -7.91 14.35 -3.10
C VAL A 46 -8.35 15.76 -2.71
N LEU A 47 -7.94 16.24 -1.53
CA LEU A 47 -8.25 17.62 -1.11
C LEU A 47 -7.51 18.65 -1.98
N ALA A 48 -6.26 18.41 -2.38
CA ALA A 48 -5.45 19.34 -3.18
C ALA A 48 -6.03 19.57 -4.58
N VAL A 49 -6.73 18.58 -5.15
CA VAL A 49 -7.45 18.77 -6.42
C VAL A 49 -8.85 19.39 -6.23
N GLY A 50 -9.26 19.65 -4.98
CA GLY A 50 -10.56 20.26 -4.64
C GLY A 50 -11.70 19.26 -4.50
N ALA A 51 -11.44 17.97 -4.62
CA ALA A 51 -12.42 16.91 -4.44
C ALA A 51 -12.61 16.54 -2.96
N LYS A 52 -13.67 15.79 -2.67
CA LYS A 52 -14.01 15.34 -1.32
C LYS A 52 -13.66 13.87 -1.13
N PRO A 53 -12.80 13.51 -0.14
CA PRO A 53 -12.55 12.13 0.22
C PRO A 53 -13.81 11.46 0.78
N VAL A 54 -14.08 10.23 0.35
CA VAL A 54 -15.11 9.34 0.91
C VAL A 54 -14.42 8.12 1.47
N LEU A 55 -14.44 8.00 2.81
CA LEU A 55 -13.74 6.96 3.53
C LEU A 55 -14.62 5.72 3.70
N VAL A 56 -14.10 4.59 3.26
CA VAL A 56 -14.64 3.25 3.53
C VAL A 56 -13.73 2.49 4.49
N ASP A 57 -14.27 1.51 5.19
CA ASP A 57 -13.48 0.70 6.12
C ASP A 57 -12.52 -0.24 5.39
N VAL A 58 -11.68 -0.93 6.14
CA VAL A 58 -10.81 -1.99 5.64
C VAL A 58 -11.41 -3.36 5.92
N ASP A 59 -11.09 -4.33 5.08
CA ASP A 59 -11.34 -5.73 5.35
C ASP A 59 -10.60 -6.17 6.62
N PRO A 60 -11.28 -6.80 7.60
CA PRO A 60 -10.69 -7.12 8.91
C PRO A 60 -9.60 -8.19 8.88
N VAL A 61 -9.44 -8.89 7.77
CA VAL A 61 -8.44 -9.94 7.60
C VAL A 61 -7.22 -9.38 6.88
N SER A 62 -7.41 -8.85 5.68
CA SER A 62 -6.32 -8.37 4.82
C SER A 62 -5.85 -6.95 5.15
N GLY A 63 -6.66 -6.15 5.85
CA GLY A 63 -6.35 -4.73 6.10
C GLY A 63 -6.43 -3.85 4.85
N GLN A 64 -6.93 -4.39 3.73
CA GLN A 64 -7.09 -3.66 2.47
C GLN A 64 -8.48 -3.02 2.36
N LEU A 65 -8.68 -2.17 1.36
CA LEU A 65 -9.98 -1.54 1.06
C LEU A 65 -11.11 -2.60 1.03
N ASP A 66 -12.15 -2.40 1.85
CA ASP A 66 -13.33 -3.27 1.87
C ASP A 66 -14.24 -2.96 0.68
N THR A 67 -14.17 -3.80 -0.34
CA THR A 67 -14.97 -3.64 -1.57
C THR A 67 -16.47 -3.80 -1.36
N ASN A 68 -16.91 -4.44 -0.26
CA ASN A 68 -18.34 -4.57 0.06
C ASN A 68 -18.99 -3.24 0.45
N GLN A 69 -18.18 -2.23 0.80
CA GLN A 69 -18.69 -0.90 1.16
C GLN A 69 -18.77 0.07 -0.01
N LEU A 70 -18.29 -0.30 -1.21
CA LEU A 70 -18.24 0.60 -2.37
C LEU A 70 -19.63 1.10 -2.78
N GLU A 71 -20.65 0.23 -2.79
CA GLU A 71 -22.01 0.64 -3.16
C GLU A 71 -22.60 1.64 -2.15
N ALA A 72 -22.41 1.41 -0.86
CA ALA A 72 -22.84 2.35 0.18
C ALA A 72 -22.05 3.68 0.15
N ALA A 73 -20.81 3.64 -0.36
CA ALA A 73 -19.97 4.83 -0.50
C ALA A 73 -20.31 5.67 -1.73
N ARG A 74 -20.92 5.08 -2.73
CA ARG A 74 -21.23 5.74 -4.01
C ARG A 74 -22.30 6.83 -3.84
N SER A 75 -22.11 7.91 -4.57
CA SER A 75 -23.09 8.97 -4.80
C SER A 75 -23.05 9.40 -6.26
N LEU A 76 -23.90 10.35 -6.66
CA LEU A 76 -23.84 10.97 -7.99
C LEU A 76 -22.54 11.78 -8.23
N HIS A 77 -21.87 12.16 -7.16
CA HIS A 77 -20.61 12.90 -7.19
C HIS A 77 -19.38 12.00 -7.21
N THR A 78 -19.52 10.69 -6.97
CA THR A 78 -18.39 9.75 -6.97
C THR A 78 -17.83 9.61 -8.38
N LYS A 79 -16.56 9.97 -8.57
CA LYS A 79 -15.86 9.95 -9.87
C LYS A 79 -14.63 9.07 -9.90
N ALA A 80 -14.04 8.78 -8.75
CA ALA A 80 -12.86 7.91 -8.69
C ALA A 80 -12.83 7.05 -7.42
N ILE A 81 -12.06 5.95 -7.51
CA ILE A 81 -11.63 5.12 -6.38
C ILE A 81 -10.11 5.12 -6.38
N ILE A 82 -9.50 5.36 -5.21
CA ILE A 82 -8.08 5.08 -4.98
C ILE A 82 -7.98 3.73 -4.31
N ALA A 83 -7.34 2.77 -4.98
CA ALA A 83 -7.10 1.42 -4.49
C ALA A 83 -5.61 1.25 -4.19
N SER A 84 -5.25 1.27 -2.90
CA SER A 84 -3.86 1.21 -2.43
C SER A 84 -3.51 -0.19 -1.93
N HIS A 85 -2.45 -0.79 -2.48
CA HIS A 85 -1.90 -2.06 -1.98
C HIS A 85 -0.94 -1.77 -0.83
N LEU A 86 -1.29 -2.18 0.39
CA LEU A 86 -0.57 -1.80 1.59
C LEU A 86 0.03 -2.99 2.33
N HIS A 87 1.28 -2.83 2.78
CA HIS A 87 1.94 -3.71 3.75
C HIS A 87 1.99 -5.19 3.33
N GLY A 88 2.15 -5.46 2.03
CA GLY A 88 2.17 -6.81 1.47
C GLY A 88 0.79 -7.37 1.14
N GLY A 89 -0.29 -6.73 1.59
CA GLY A 89 -1.65 -7.10 1.22
C GLY A 89 -2.05 -6.61 -0.17
N VAL A 90 -2.97 -7.30 -0.79
CA VAL A 90 -3.47 -7.04 -2.15
C VAL A 90 -4.95 -6.68 -2.11
N VAL A 91 -5.31 -5.55 -2.71
CA VAL A 91 -6.72 -5.16 -2.90
C VAL A 91 -7.41 -6.13 -3.87
N ALA A 92 -8.67 -6.45 -3.64
CA ALA A 92 -9.48 -7.26 -4.54
C ALA A 92 -9.81 -6.49 -5.85
N MET A 93 -8.79 -6.25 -6.69
CA MET A 93 -8.88 -5.42 -7.89
C MET A 93 -9.96 -5.87 -8.88
N PRO A 94 -10.23 -7.18 -9.09
CA PRO A 94 -11.35 -7.61 -9.91
C PRO A 94 -12.69 -7.05 -9.44
N ALA A 95 -12.94 -7.02 -8.11
CA ALA A 95 -14.17 -6.47 -7.54
C ALA A 95 -14.22 -4.94 -7.68
N VAL A 96 -13.10 -4.26 -7.42
CA VAL A 96 -13.00 -2.80 -7.63
C VAL A 96 -13.28 -2.45 -9.09
N ARG A 97 -12.68 -3.18 -10.05
CA ARG A 97 -12.87 -2.90 -11.48
C ARG A 97 -14.31 -3.16 -11.93
N ALA A 98 -14.87 -4.31 -11.53
CA ALA A 98 -16.27 -4.63 -11.87
C ALA A 98 -17.25 -3.55 -11.38
N PHE A 99 -17.09 -3.09 -10.13
CA PHE A 99 -17.88 -2.01 -9.58
C PHE A 99 -17.67 -0.69 -10.34
N ALA A 100 -16.41 -0.34 -10.60
CA ALA A 100 -16.07 0.91 -11.28
C ALA A 100 -16.58 0.95 -12.73
N ASP A 101 -16.48 -0.16 -13.46
CA ASP A 101 -17.02 -0.30 -14.84
C ASP A 101 -18.54 -0.17 -14.86
N GLN A 102 -19.24 -0.83 -13.93
CA GLN A 102 -20.70 -0.75 -13.82
C GLN A 102 -21.18 0.68 -13.61
N HIS A 103 -20.43 1.50 -12.88
CA HIS A 103 -20.83 2.86 -12.49
C HIS A 103 -20.08 3.97 -13.22
N GLN A 104 -19.22 3.62 -14.19
CA GLN A 104 -18.39 4.57 -14.95
C GLN A 104 -17.52 5.46 -14.02
N ILE A 105 -16.94 4.84 -12.99
CA ILE A 105 -16.04 5.46 -12.02
C ILE A 105 -14.60 5.13 -12.40
N ALA A 106 -13.72 6.11 -12.37
CA ALA A 106 -12.30 5.90 -12.64
C ALA A 106 -11.61 5.16 -11.47
N VAL A 107 -10.60 4.36 -11.77
CA VAL A 107 -9.76 3.69 -10.77
C VAL A 107 -8.32 4.19 -10.85
N LEU A 108 -7.83 4.75 -9.75
CA LEU A 108 -6.43 5.01 -9.51
C LEU A 108 -5.88 3.87 -8.65
N GLU A 109 -4.96 3.07 -9.19
CA GLU A 109 -4.30 1.99 -8.48
C GLU A 109 -2.99 2.50 -7.88
N ASP A 110 -2.92 2.62 -6.56
CA ASP A 110 -1.69 2.98 -5.87
C ASP A 110 -0.83 1.73 -5.63
N ALA A 111 0.12 1.51 -6.54
CA ALA A 111 1.12 0.44 -6.50
C ALA A 111 2.47 0.91 -5.93
N CYS A 112 2.52 2.01 -5.18
CA CYS A 112 3.75 2.58 -4.61
C CYS A 112 4.49 1.64 -3.64
N GLN A 113 3.82 0.61 -3.13
CA GLN A 113 4.44 -0.44 -2.30
C GLN A 113 4.66 -1.75 -3.08
N MET A 114 4.28 -1.81 -4.35
CA MET A 114 4.20 -3.05 -5.15
C MET A 114 4.90 -2.96 -6.53
N PRO A 115 6.04 -2.25 -6.72
CA PRO A 115 6.67 -2.19 -8.02
C PRO A 115 7.07 -3.60 -8.49
N GLY A 116 6.64 -3.98 -9.71
CA GLY A 116 6.91 -5.27 -10.31
C GLY A 116 6.18 -6.46 -9.69
N ALA A 117 5.27 -6.24 -8.75
CA ALA A 117 4.42 -7.28 -8.19
C ALA A 117 3.36 -7.77 -9.20
N ILE A 118 2.84 -8.97 -8.95
CA ILE A 118 1.66 -9.50 -9.63
C ILE A 118 0.47 -9.39 -8.69
N VAL A 119 -0.61 -8.82 -9.18
CA VAL A 119 -1.87 -8.61 -8.48
C VAL A 119 -2.98 -9.23 -9.32
N HIS A 120 -3.62 -10.31 -8.85
CA HIS A 120 -4.64 -11.04 -9.61
C HIS A 120 -4.23 -11.29 -11.07
N GLY A 121 -3.05 -11.87 -11.28
CA GLY A 121 -2.52 -12.23 -12.59
C GLY A 121 -2.04 -11.06 -13.47
N ARG A 122 -2.10 -9.81 -13.00
CA ARG A 122 -1.60 -8.63 -13.71
C ARG A 122 -0.50 -7.92 -12.94
N ILE A 123 0.36 -7.21 -13.65
CA ILE A 123 1.37 -6.37 -13.00
C ILE A 123 0.68 -5.25 -12.22
N ALA A 124 1.09 -5.03 -10.97
CA ALA A 124 0.59 -3.96 -10.11
C ALA A 124 0.74 -2.59 -10.79
N GLY A 125 -0.31 -1.78 -10.73
CA GLY A 125 -0.42 -0.51 -11.45
C GLY A 125 -1.07 -0.63 -12.84
N THR A 126 -1.56 -1.83 -13.24
CA THR A 126 -2.20 -2.03 -14.56
C THR A 126 -3.67 -2.42 -14.50
N TRP A 127 -4.26 -2.49 -13.33
CA TRP A 127 -5.68 -2.70 -13.10
C TRP A 127 -6.50 -1.42 -13.20
N GLY A 128 -5.94 -0.32 -12.72
CA GLY A 128 -6.57 0.99 -12.77
C GLY A 128 -6.53 1.63 -14.16
N ASP A 129 -7.33 2.68 -14.34
CA ASP A 129 -7.22 3.60 -15.48
C ASP A 129 -5.87 4.32 -15.45
N VAL A 130 -5.37 4.56 -14.23
CA VAL A 130 -4.01 5.04 -13.94
C VAL A 130 -3.42 4.24 -12.80
N GLY A 131 -2.20 3.75 -12.96
CA GLY A 131 -1.39 3.19 -11.89
C GLY A 131 -0.31 4.18 -11.44
N VAL A 132 0.04 4.13 -10.15
CA VAL A 132 1.08 5.01 -9.59
C VAL A 132 2.18 4.19 -8.92
N LEU A 133 3.42 4.61 -9.13
CA LEU A 133 4.63 4.06 -8.54
C LEU A 133 5.40 5.14 -7.79
N SER A 134 6.15 4.75 -6.76
CA SER A 134 7.01 5.63 -5.99
C SER A 134 8.46 5.15 -5.99
N PHE A 135 9.38 6.10 -6.12
CA PHE A 135 10.82 5.89 -6.07
C PHE A 135 11.47 6.65 -4.88
N GLY A 136 10.71 6.82 -3.80
CA GLY A 136 11.18 7.45 -2.55
C GLY A 136 12.31 6.66 -1.89
N GLY A 137 13.04 7.28 -0.97
CA GLY A 137 14.29 6.76 -0.43
C GLY A 137 14.24 5.38 0.23
N SER A 138 13.09 4.96 0.76
CA SER A 138 12.93 3.63 1.37
C SER A 138 12.23 2.61 0.49
N LYS A 139 11.89 2.95 -0.77
CA LYS A 139 11.11 2.08 -1.65
C LYS A 139 11.94 0.95 -2.26
N LEU A 140 11.25 -0.08 -2.78
CA LEU A 140 11.88 -1.23 -3.44
C LEU A 140 12.71 -0.84 -4.68
N LEU A 141 12.25 0.21 -5.38
CA LEU A 141 13.00 0.96 -6.37
C LEU A 141 13.19 2.37 -5.82
N THR A 142 14.42 2.84 -5.71
CA THR A 142 14.68 4.14 -5.10
C THR A 142 15.67 4.98 -5.90
N ALA A 143 15.32 6.24 -6.07
CA ALA A 143 16.20 7.30 -6.55
C ALA A 143 16.33 8.44 -5.52
N GLY A 144 16.13 8.10 -4.21
CA GLY A 144 16.02 9.06 -3.12
C GLY A 144 14.66 9.78 -3.13
N ARG A 145 14.24 10.26 -4.28
CA ARG A 145 12.91 10.81 -4.60
C ARG A 145 12.51 10.40 -6.00
N GLY A 146 11.21 10.44 -6.27
CA GLY A 146 10.69 10.15 -7.59
C GLY A 146 9.39 9.36 -7.55
N GLY A 147 8.74 9.28 -8.68
CA GLY A 147 7.55 8.50 -8.92
C GLY A 147 7.27 8.36 -10.39
N ALA A 148 6.27 7.58 -10.70
CA ALA A 148 5.74 7.47 -12.05
C ALA A 148 4.24 7.21 -12.00
N LEU A 149 3.54 7.64 -13.03
CA LEU A 149 2.23 7.15 -13.35
C LEU A 149 2.28 6.39 -14.67
N VAL A 150 1.48 5.35 -14.76
CA VAL A 150 1.35 4.48 -15.93
C VAL A 150 -0.12 4.40 -16.34
N THR A 151 -0.40 4.43 -17.63
CA THR A 151 -1.76 4.33 -18.18
C THR A 151 -1.72 3.79 -19.59
N ARG A 152 -2.86 3.30 -20.08
CA ARG A 152 -3.07 2.96 -21.49
C ARG A 152 -3.83 4.06 -22.26
N ASP A 153 -4.31 5.09 -21.54
CA ASP A 153 -5.10 6.18 -22.09
C ASP A 153 -4.21 7.38 -22.44
N ALA A 154 -4.03 7.62 -23.73
CA ALA A 154 -3.27 8.76 -24.26
C ALA A 154 -3.89 10.12 -23.89
N GLU A 155 -5.22 10.19 -23.71
CA GLU A 155 -5.89 11.43 -23.33
C GLU A 155 -5.57 11.83 -21.88
N ILE A 156 -5.42 10.85 -20.97
CA ILE A 156 -4.97 11.10 -19.60
C ILE A 156 -3.58 11.73 -19.64
N VAL A 157 -2.66 11.15 -20.42
CA VAL A 157 -1.29 11.69 -20.57
C VAL A 157 -1.32 13.11 -21.15
N GLN A 158 -2.13 13.34 -22.18
CA GLN A 158 -2.25 14.67 -22.79
C GLN A 158 -2.74 15.71 -21.79
N ARG A 159 -3.75 15.36 -20.99
CA ARG A 159 -4.25 16.27 -19.92
C ARG A 159 -3.18 16.57 -18.87
N ILE A 160 -2.39 15.57 -18.48
CA ILE A 160 -1.26 15.74 -17.56
C ILE A 160 -0.21 16.65 -18.17
N ARG A 161 0.17 16.43 -19.42
CA ARG A 161 1.17 17.27 -20.11
C ARG A 161 0.77 18.75 -20.18
N VAL A 162 -0.49 19.03 -20.51
CA VAL A 162 -1.01 20.42 -20.52
C VAL A 162 -0.82 21.12 -19.17
N GLN A 163 -0.91 20.37 -18.07
CA GLN A 163 -0.74 20.94 -16.72
C GLN A 163 0.71 21.05 -16.27
N THR A 164 1.57 20.15 -16.74
CA THR A 164 2.96 20.04 -16.26
C THR A 164 3.95 20.78 -17.12
N GLN A 165 3.71 20.90 -18.44
CA GLN A 165 4.60 21.59 -19.36
C GLN A 165 4.39 23.12 -19.31
N ARG A 166 5.29 23.81 -18.61
CA ARG A 166 5.26 25.27 -18.39
C ARG A 166 6.58 25.90 -18.83
N GLY A 167 7.05 25.56 -20.05
CA GLY A 167 8.41 25.88 -20.50
C GLY A 167 9.41 24.81 -20.06
N ASN A 168 9.41 24.47 -18.75
CA ASN A 168 10.05 23.27 -18.20
C ASN A 168 8.98 22.41 -17.53
N ASP A 169 9.28 21.14 -17.31
CA ASP A 169 8.39 20.25 -16.55
C ASP A 169 8.26 20.72 -15.10
N ALA A 170 7.02 20.81 -14.61
CA ALA A 170 6.74 21.29 -13.27
C ALA A 170 7.07 20.26 -12.17
N TYR A 171 7.11 18.97 -12.49
CA TYR A 171 7.31 17.88 -11.52
C TYR A 171 8.29 16.82 -12.04
N PRO A 172 9.49 17.19 -12.53
CA PRO A 172 10.36 16.26 -13.22
C PRO A 172 11.01 15.24 -12.28
N LEU A 173 11.20 14.03 -12.74
CA LEU A 173 12.27 13.16 -12.30
C LEU A 173 13.52 13.56 -13.08
N SER A 174 14.63 13.87 -12.42
CA SER A 174 15.86 14.21 -13.12
C SER A 174 16.46 12.97 -13.82
N GLU A 175 17.23 13.22 -14.90
CA GLU A 175 17.93 12.14 -15.61
C GLU A 175 18.89 11.36 -14.70
N LEU A 176 19.54 12.03 -13.77
CA LEU A 176 20.40 11.38 -12.78
C LEU A 176 19.61 10.42 -11.89
N GLN A 177 18.44 10.82 -11.44
CA GLN A 177 17.55 9.95 -10.66
C GLN A 177 17.03 8.78 -11.51
N ALA A 178 16.68 9.02 -12.77
CA ALA A 178 16.27 7.97 -13.70
C ALA A 178 17.41 6.97 -13.95
N ALA A 179 18.63 7.44 -14.13
CA ALA A 179 19.80 6.57 -14.33
C ALA A 179 20.06 5.65 -13.14
N VAL A 180 19.85 6.12 -11.91
CA VAL A 180 19.98 5.30 -10.68
C VAL A 180 18.95 4.18 -10.64
N LEU A 181 17.78 4.32 -11.25
CA LEU A 181 16.73 3.29 -11.26
C LEU A 181 17.03 2.16 -12.24
N VAL A 182 17.74 2.42 -13.35
CA VAL A 182 17.97 1.44 -14.41
C VAL A 182 18.55 0.12 -13.89
N PRO A 183 19.69 0.09 -13.16
CA PRO A 183 20.27 -1.16 -12.65
C PRO A 183 19.42 -1.83 -11.56
N GLN A 184 18.51 -1.08 -10.92
CA GLN A 184 17.58 -1.64 -9.93
C GLN A 184 16.40 -2.35 -10.59
N LEU A 185 15.95 -1.86 -11.77
CA LEU A 185 14.90 -2.50 -12.56
C LEU A 185 15.32 -3.90 -13.03
N ASP A 186 16.58 -4.06 -13.41
CA ASP A 186 17.12 -5.35 -13.85
C ASP A 186 17.09 -6.41 -12.74
N ARG A 187 17.23 -5.98 -11.48
CA ARG A 187 17.25 -6.85 -10.30
C ARG A 187 15.90 -7.00 -9.61
N LEU A 188 14.88 -6.26 -10.05
CA LEU A 188 13.64 -6.15 -9.29
C LEU A 188 12.89 -7.48 -9.21
N ALA A 189 12.80 -8.22 -10.31
CA ALA A 189 12.10 -9.50 -10.36
C ALA A 189 12.76 -10.54 -9.43
N GLU A 190 14.10 -10.67 -9.50
CA GLU A 190 14.87 -11.56 -8.63
C GLU A 190 14.68 -11.18 -7.14
N ARG A 191 14.76 -9.88 -6.81
CA ARG A 191 14.57 -9.41 -5.45
C ARG A 191 13.15 -9.60 -4.93
N ASN A 192 12.13 -9.43 -5.77
CA ASN A 192 10.75 -9.71 -5.40
C ASN A 192 10.54 -11.19 -5.14
N GLN A 193 11.15 -12.08 -5.95
CA GLN A 193 11.12 -13.52 -5.73
C GLN A 193 11.77 -13.89 -4.39
N LEU A 194 12.98 -13.38 -4.12
CA LEU A 194 13.68 -13.63 -2.85
C LEU A 194 12.87 -13.16 -1.64
N ARG A 195 12.23 -11.96 -1.72
CA ARG A 195 11.35 -11.50 -0.64
C ARG A 195 10.17 -12.43 -0.42
N ALA A 196 9.53 -12.91 -1.49
CA ALA A 196 8.40 -13.83 -1.39
C ALA A 196 8.81 -15.17 -0.73
N GLU A 197 9.96 -15.72 -1.09
CA GLU A 197 10.51 -16.91 -0.47
C GLU A 197 10.80 -16.68 1.02
N ASN A 198 11.45 -15.58 1.35
CA ASN A 198 11.79 -15.24 2.72
C ASN A 198 10.54 -14.89 3.57
N VAL A 199 9.51 -14.29 2.99
CA VAL A 199 8.21 -14.14 3.66
C VAL A 199 7.62 -15.52 3.99
N SER A 200 7.62 -16.46 3.06
CA SER A 200 7.12 -17.82 3.31
C SER A 200 7.89 -18.53 4.44
N ARG A 201 9.22 -18.41 4.44
CA ARG A 201 10.09 -18.96 5.51
C ARG A 201 9.82 -18.30 6.86
N LEU A 202 9.74 -16.95 6.89
CA LEU A 202 9.46 -16.19 8.10
C LEU A 202 8.10 -16.57 8.68
N LEU A 203 7.05 -16.69 7.86
CA LEU A 203 5.74 -17.13 8.33
C LEU A 203 5.75 -18.54 8.88
N GLY A 204 6.59 -19.44 8.34
CA GLY A 204 6.85 -20.76 8.93
C GLY A 204 7.47 -20.65 10.32
N LEU A 205 8.48 -19.79 10.50
CA LEU A 205 9.14 -19.54 11.79
C LEU A 205 8.21 -18.88 12.83
N LEU A 206 7.20 -18.12 12.38
CA LEU A 206 6.24 -17.43 13.25
C LEU A 206 4.92 -18.19 13.45
N SER A 207 4.81 -19.41 12.97
CA SER A 207 3.54 -20.16 12.94
C SER A 207 2.97 -20.49 14.33
N ASP A 208 3.82 -20.55 15.36
CA ASP A 208 3.50 -20.79 16.77
C ASP A 208 3.36 -19.49 17.59
N VAL A 209 3.69 -18.33 17.04
CA VAL A 209 3.58 -17.05 17.74
C VAL A 209 2.12 -16.62 17.82
N THR A 210 1.58 -16.62 19.04
CA THR A 210 0.22 -16.16 19.32
C THR A 210 0.17 -14.64 19.40
N GLY A 211 -0.87 -14.04 18.81
CA GLY A 211 -1.09 -12.58 18.89
C GLY A 211 -0.37 -11.75 17.84
N LEU A 212 0.40 -12.40 16.94
CA LEU A 212 1.00 -11.74 15.79
C LEU A 212 0.53 -12.41 14.48
N ARG A 213 -0.46 -11.84 13.82
CA ARG A 213 -1.06 -12.41 12.60
C ARG A 213 -0.71 -11.59 11.38
N CYS A 214 0.03 -12.18 10.44
CA CYS A 214 0.39 -11.53 9.19
C CYS A 214 -0.84 -11.26 8.29
N PHE A 215 -0.78 -10.23 7.46
CA PHE A 215 -1.78 -9.92 6.42
C PHE A 215 -1.82 -10.99 5.33
N VAL A 216 -0.72 -11.71 5.13
CA VAL A 216 -0.61 -12.82 4.20
C VAL A 216 -0.46 -14.13 4.97
N GLU A 217 -1.01 -15.23 4.43
CA GLU A 217 -0.88 -16.54 5.03
C GLU A 217 0.23 -17.34 4.35
N ALA A 218 0.86 -18.23 5.10
CA ALA A 218 1.83 -19.16 4.53
C ALA A 218 1.16 -20.09 3.52
N ALA A 219 1.80 -20.33 2.40
CA ALA A 219 1.32 -21.30 1.41
C ALA A 219 1.15 -22.68 2.08
N GLY A 220 -0.04 -23.28 1.97
CA GLY A 220 -0.32 -24.62 2.51
C GLY A 220 -0.82 -24.66 3.97
N SER A 221 -1.12 -23.54 4.62
CA SER A 221 -1.58 -23.50 6.03
C SER A 221 -2.92 -24.18 6.31
N GLY A 222 -3.64 -24.64 5.30
CA GLY A 222 -4.93 -25.38 5.44
C GLY A 222 -6.06 -24.58 6.10
N LYS A 223 -5.80 -23.35 6.57
CA LYS A 223 -6.80 -22.46 7.16
C LYS A 223 -7.55 -21.73 6.07
N SER A 224 -8.83 -21.93 6.00
CA SER A 224 -9.79 -21.62 4.93
C SER A 224 -10.03 -20.12 4.62
N ARG A 225 -9.16 -19.20 5.04
CA ARG A 225 -9.26 -17.76 4.71
C ARG A 225 -7.92 -17.30 4.15
N ARG A 226 -7.74 -17.50 2.83
CA ARG A 226 -6.60 -16.92 2.12
C ARG A 226 -6.74 -15.41 2.11
N ALA A 227 -5.82 -14.72 2.77
CA ALA A 227 -5.74 -13.27 2.73
C ALA A 227 -5.26 -12.74 1.36
N GLN A 228 -4.75 -13.63 0.49
CA GLN A 228 -4.32 -13.30 -0.87
C GLN A 228 -4.82 -14.30 -1.91
N PRO A 229 -5.12 -13.82 -3.13
CA PRO A 229 -5.44 -14.67 -4.27
C PRO A 229 -4.23 -15.52 -4.69
N ASP A 230 -4.47 -16.74 -5.15
CA ASP A 230 -3.43 -17.69 -5.59
C ASP A 230 -2.55 -17.18 -6.74
N ASP A 231 -3.05 -16.22 -7.52
CA ASP A 231 -2.40 -15.63 -8.69
C ASP A 231 -1.70 -14.29 -8.39
N SER A 232 -1.47 -13.98 -7.10
CA SER A 232 -0.81 -12.75 -6.69
C SER A 232 0.56 -13.00 -6.07
N GLN A 233 1.54 -12.18 -6.46
CA GLN A 233 2.91 -12.16 -5.91
C GLN A 233 3.25 -10.73 -5.48
N PRO A 234 3.01 -10.35 -4.21
CA PRO A 234 3.31 -9.01 -3.71
C PRO A 234 4.81 -8.68 -3.73
N GLY A 235 5.10 -7.38 -3.81
CA GLY A 235 6.49 -6.91 -3.78
C GLY A 235 7.11 -6.81 -2.37
N TYR A 236 6.29 -6.85 -1.34
CA TYR A 236 6.68 -6.80 0.08
C TYR A 236 7.60 -5.63 0.46
N PHE A 237 7.21 -4.41 0.09
CA PHE A 237 7.88 -3.19 0.59
C PHE A 237 7.83 -3.11 2.12
N LYS A 238 6.71 -3.51 2.69
CA LYS A 238 6.50 -3.77 4.11
C LYS A 238 5.68 -5.04 4.25
N LEU A 239 5.87 -5.76 5.32
CA LEU A 239 5.05 -6.90 5.69
C LEU A 239 4.22 -6.50 6.92
N GLY A 240 2.89 -6.49 6.77
CA GLY A 240 1.95 -6.07 7.80
C GLY A 240 1.52 -7.21 8.71
N PHE A 241 1.38 -6.89 10.00
CA PHE A 241 0.89 -7.80 11.02
C PHE A 241 -0.18 -7.14 11.86
N TRP A 242 -1.22 -7.89 12.20
CA TRP A 242 -2.13 -7.58 13.29
C TRP A 242 -1.48 -7.99 14.60
N PHE A 243 -1.36 -7.06 15.53
CA PHE A 243 -0.77 -7.26 16.84
C PHE A 243 -1.87 -7.27 17.91
N GLU A 244 -1.82 -8.25 18.81
CA GLU A 244 -2.72 -8.36 19.96
C GLU A 244 -1.95 -8.11 21.25
N ALA A 245 -2.12 -6.94 21.82
CA ALA A 245 -1.42 -6.51 23.05
C ALA A 245 -1.60 -7.49 24.22
N ALA A 246 -2.81 -8.05 24.38
CA ALA A 246 -3.09 -9.04 25.42
C ALA A 246 -2.25 -10.32 25.30
N SER A 247 -1.88 -10.70 24.07
CA SER A 247 -1.04 -11.87 23.80
C SER A 247 0.42 -11.65 24.18
N PHE A 248 0.91 -10.42 24.15
CA PHE A 248 2.30 -10.05 24.48
C PHE A 248 2.47 -9.39 25.85
N GLY A 249 1.38 -9.02 26.53
CA GLY A 249 1.45 -8.34 27.83
C GLY A 249 2.00 -6.89 27.76
N CYS A 250 2.19 -6.35 26.56
CA CYS A 250 2.71 -5.00 26.36
C CYS A 250 1.95 -4.25 25.26
N SER A 251 2.10 -2.93 25.19
CA SER A 251 1.52 -2.15 24.11
C SER A 251 2.23 -2.43 22.77
N ARG A 252 1.53 -2.17 21.65
CA ARG A 252 2.12 -2.24 20.30
C ARG A 252 3.37 -1.36 20.17
N ASP A 253 3.33 -0.19 20.77
CA ASP A 253 4.40 0.81 20.69
C ASP A 253 5.64 0.35 21.47
N ASP A 254 5.44 -0.24 22.66
CA ASP A 254 6.52 -0.84 23.45
C ASP A 254 7.12 -2.05 22.74
N PHE A 255 6.29 -2.92 22.18
CA PHE A 255 6.77 -4.04 21.37
C PHE A 255 7.63 -3.57 20.19
N ALA A 256 7.15 -2.60 19.40
CA ALA A 256 7.91 -2.05 18.28
C ALA A 256 9.23 -1.41 18.73
N CYS A 257 9.24 -0.77 19.90
CA CYS A 257 10.44 -0.19 20.50
C CYS A 257 11.45 -1.27 20.90
N ALA A 258 10.99 -2.33 21.56
CA ALA A 258 11.81 -3.47 21.96
C ALA A 258 12.42 -4.19 20.74
N MET A 259 11.60 -4.41 19.69
CA MET A 259 12.09 -5.03 18.45
C MET A 259 13.19 -4.19 17.78
N ARG A 260 13.01 -2.87 17.69
CA ARG A 260 14.06 -1.98 17.15
C ARG A 260 15.33 -2.00 18.00
N ALA A 261 15.20 -2.06 19.32
CA ALA A 261 16.35 -2.20 20.20
C ALA A 261 17.10 -3.53 19.99
N ALA A 262 16.38 -4.59 19.61
CA ALA A 262 16.94 -5.88 19.23
C ALA A 262 17.45 -5.93 17.76
N GLY A 263 17.43 -4.79 17.04
CA GLY A 263 17.90 -4.72 15.66
C GLY A 263 16.87 -5.14 14.60
N VAL A 264 15.61 -5.42 14.98
CA VAL A 264 14.54 -5.81 14.06
C VAL A 264 13.71 -4.59 13.70
N ALA A 265 13.64 -4.26 12.41
CA ALA A 265 13.00 -3.04 11.90
C ALA A 265 11.47 -3.16 11.85
N PHE A 266 10.83 -3.34 13.01
CA PHE A 266 9.39 -3.16 13.18
C PHE A 266 9.06 -1.70 13.41
N ASP A 267 8.06 -1.21 12.68
CA ASP A 267 7.46 0.10 12.86
C ASP A 267 5.94 -0.01 13.02
N LEU A 268 5.34 1.10 13.45
CA LEU A 268 3.89 1.25 13.47
C LEU A 268 3.36 1.35 12.03
N GLY A 269 2.13 0.89 11.82
CA GLY A 269 1.39 1.13 10.58
C GLY A 269 1.04 2.61 10.38
N PHE A 270 0.16 2.87 9.42
CA PHE A 270 -0.37 4.21 9.22
C PHE A 270 -1.35 4.61 10.35
N ARG A 271 -1.61 5.91 10.46
CA ARG A 271 -2.71 6.43 11.26
C ARG A 271 -3.99 6.39 10.42
N ALA A 272 -5.11 6.03 11.04
CA ALA A 272 -6.39 6.05 10.36
C ALA A 272 -6.82 7.49 10.02
N LEU A 273 -7.18 7.72 8.77
CA LEU A 273 -7.44 9.04 8.19
C LEU A 273 -8.58 9.79 8.90
N HIS A 274 -9.62 9.06 9.33
CA HIS A 274 -10.74 9.65 10.06
C HIS A 274 -10.40 10.10 11.48
N ARG A 275 -9.26 9.66 12.02
CA ARG A 275 -8.76 10.06 13.35
C ARG A 275 -7.77 11.22 13.27
N THR A 276 -7.15 11.45 12.12
CA THR A 276 -6.12 12.48 11.92
C THR A 276 -6.65 13.73 11.22
N HIS A 277 -7.83 13.66 10.62
CA HIS A 277 -8.42 14.77 9.88
C HIS A 277 -9.77 15.21 10.45
N ALA A 278 -10.05 16.53 10.34
CA ALA A 278 -11.32 17.10 10.78
C ALA A 278 -12.51 16.52 9.99
N ARG A 279 -13.60 16.21 10.68
CA ARG A 279 -14.79 15.53 10.12
C ARG A 279 -15.41 16.25 8.92
N GLY A 280 -15.31 17.57 8.83
CA GLY A 280 -15.83 18.34 7.70
C GLY A 280 -15.05 18.14 6.39
N ARG A 281 -13.86 17.53 6.43
CA ARG A 281 -13.00 17.33 5.26
C ARG A 281 -13.33 16.08 4.44
N PHE A 282 -14.12 15.16 4.99
CA PHE A 282 -14.44 13.89 4.34
C PHE A 282 -15.88 13.46 4.63
N ARG A 283 -16.38 12.52 3.87
CA ARG A 283 -17.55 11.72 4.18
C ARG A 283 -17.08 10.33 4.60
N ALA A 284 -17.64 9.78 5.65
CA ALA A 284 -17.41 8.38 6.05
C ALA A 284 -18.67 7.56 5.79
N VAL A 285 -18.48 6.31 5.40
CA VAL A 285 -19.55 5.34 5.23
C VAL A 285 -19.56 4.42 6.44
N ASN A 286 -20.68 4.35 7.14
CA ASN A 286 -20.83 3.59 8.38
C ASN A 286 -19.84 4.06 9.48
N GLY A 287 -19.72 3.30 10.57
CA GLY A 287 -18.54 3.40 11.45
C GLY A 287 -17.31 2.85 10.70
N LEU A 288 -16.12 3.18 11.15
CA LEU A 288 -14.86 2.70 10.57
C LEU A 288 -14.10 1.85 11.62
N PRO A 289 -14.73 0.78 12.18
CA PRO A 289 -14.16 0.04 13.31
C PRO A 289 -12.87 -0.69 12.95
N HIS A 290 -12.79 -1.25 11.72
CA HIS A 290 -11.60 -1.99 11.30
C HIS A 290 -10.44 -1.07 10.97
N ALA A 291 -10.68 0.09 10.37
CA ALA A 291 -9.65 1.12 10.19
C ALA A 291 -9.18 1.72 11.53
N THR A 292 -10.09 1.86 12.51
CA THR A 292 -9.73 2.24 13.88
C THR A 292 -8.82 1.19 14.53
N ARG A 293 -9.20 -0.09 14.43
CA ARG A 293 -8.35 -1.19 14.90
C ARG A 293 -7.00 -1.22 14.16
N ALA A 294 -6.99 -0.95 12.86
CA ALA A 294 -5.75 -0.90 12.06
C ALA A 294 -4.78 0.18 12.57
N ASP A 295 -5.29 1.38 12.91
CA ASP A 295 -4.50 2.44 13.56
C ASP A 295 -3.85 1.99 14.87
N GLU A 296 -4.51 1.14 15.63
CA GLU A 296 -4.09 0.71 16.96
C GLU A 296 -3.25 -0.57 16.97
N ALA A 297 -3.46 -1.45 16.00
CA ALA A 297 -2.97 -2.83 16.05
C ALA A 297 -2.00 -3.22 14.92
N ILE A 298 -1.79 -2.40 13.90
CA ILE A 298 -0.89 -2.79 12.82
C ILE A 298 0.56 -2.49 13.17
N LEU A 299 1.40 -3.53 13.02
CA LEU A 299 2.85 -3.45 12.93
C LEU A 299 3.31 -3.73 11.51
N VAL A 300 4.42 -3.15 11.10
CA VAL A 300 5.02 -3.36 9.78
C VAL A 300 6.50 -3.70 9.89
N LEU A 301 6.91 -4.77 9.24
CA LEU A 301 8.31 -5.15 9.11
C LEU A 301 8.86 -4.60 7.79
N HIS A 302 10.02 -3.95 7.82
CA HIS A 302 10.63 -3.35 6.64
C HIS A 302 11.30 -4.37 5.72
N HIS A 303 11.18 -4.16 4.40
CA HIS A 303 11.65 -5.06 3.35
C HIS A 303 13.15 -5.40 3.33
N PRO A 304 14.10 -4.60 3.83
CA PRO A 304 15.52 -4.95 3.74
C PRO A 304 15.83 -6.31 4.37
N VAL A 305 15.20 -6.64 5.49
CA VAL A 305 15.40 -7.93 6.16
C VAL A 305 14.89 -9.12 5.33
N LEU A 306 13.91 -8.88 4.46
CA LEU A 306 13.38 -9.90 3.54
C LEU A 306 14.33 -10.19 2.36
N LEU A 307 15.47 -9.52 2.26
CA LEU A 307 16.57 -9.84 1.35
C LEU A 307 17.77 -10.49 2.08
N GLY A 308 17.62 -10.72 3.37
CA GLY A 308 18.64 -11.33 4.22
C GLY A 308 18.71 -12.85 4.11
N THR A 309 19.53 -13.43 4.96
CA THR A 309 19.78 -14.86 5.08
C THR A 309 18.78 -15.55 5.99
N ASP A 310 18.81 -16.89 6.06
CA ASP A 310 18.03 -17.66 7.03
C ASP A 310 18.39 -17.32 8.48
N GLU A 311 19.64 -16.90 8.75
CA GLU A 311 20.08 -16.44 10.07
C GLU A 311 19.40 -15.13 10.46
N ASP A 312 19.28 -14.17 9.52
CA ASP A 312 18.55 -12.92 9.74
C ASP A 312 17.07 -13.16 10.06
N LEU A 313 16.45 -14.12 9.38
CA LEU A 313 15.05 -14.49 9.65
C LEU A 313 14.87 -15.16 11.02
N ARG A 314 15.81 -16.02 11.43
CA ARG A 314 15.79 -16.64 12.77
C ARG A 314 16.01 -15.59 13.86
N ALA A 315 16.87 -14.62 13.64
CA ALA A 315 17.10 -13.52 14.59
C ALA A 315 15.80 -12.73 14.85
N ILE A 316 14.93 -12.56 13.83
CA ILE A 316 13.59 -11.97 14.05
C ILE A 316 12.75 -12.83 15.01
N ARG A 317 12.73 -14.16 14.81
CA ARG A 317 11.97 -15.07 15.68
C ARG A 317 12.50 -15.05 17.11
N GLU A 318 13.82 -15.03 17.28
CA GLU A 318 14.47 -14.95 18.58
C GLU A 318 14.17 -13.64 19.29
N ALA A 319 14.21 -12.51 18.58
CA ALA A 319 13.84 -11.21 19.14
C ALA A 319 12.38 -11.18 19.63
N ILE A 320 11.47 -11.80 18.88
CA ILE A 320 10.04 -11.90 19.29
C ILE A 320 9.91 -12.74 20.56
N ASN A 321 10.66 -13.84 20.72
CA ASN A 321 10.65 -14.65 21.94
C ASN A 321 11.12 -13.84 23.17
N VAL A 322 12.16 -13.01 23.01
CA VAL A 322 12.62 -12.11 24.09
C VAL A 322 11.51 -11.12 24.46
N GLY A 323 10.74 -10.64 23.47
CA GLY A 323 9.55 -9.80 23.71
C GLY A 323 8.42 -10.54 24.47
N GLU A 324 8.29 -11.85 24.29
CA GLU A 324 7.37 -12.69 25.09
C GLU A 324 7.84 -12.87 26.53
N LEU A 325 9.14 -12.92 26.80
CA LEU A 325 9.74 -13.03 28.14
C LEU A 325 9.59 -11.77 29.01
N LEU A 326 9.28 -10.61 28.41
CA LEU A 326 8.93 -9.40 29.18
C LEU A 326 7.61 -9.56 29.95
N ARG A 327 6.83 -10.63 29.69
CA ARG A 327 5.63 -11.03 30.41
C ARG A 327 5.90 -11.51 31.86
N ASP A 328 7.03 -12.14 32.10
CA ASP A 328 7.30 -12.86 33.36
C ASP A 328 8.10 -12.00 34.35
N SER A 329 8.27 -10.71 34.08
CA SER A 329 9.13 -9.82 34.89
C SER A 329 8.35 -8.79 35.73
N ASP A 330 7.03 -8.80 35.72
CA ASP A 330 6.12 -8.04 36.60
C ASP A 330 5.28 -9.04 37.44
#